data_c33bb78361918f4e295e12625dd8fb23
#
_entry.id   c33bb78361918f4e295e12625dd8fb23
#
_cell.length_a   1.000
_cell.length_b   1.000
_cell.length_c   1.000
_cell.angle_alpha   90.00
_cell.angle_beta   90.00
_cell.angle_gamma   90.00
#
_symmetry.space_group_name_H-M   'P 1'
#
loop_
_entity.id
_entity.type
_entity.pdbx_description
1 polymer ?
#
loop_
_entity_poly.entity_id
_entity_poly.type
_entity_poly.pdbx_seq_one_letter_code
_entity_poly.pdbx_strand_id
1 'polypeptide(L)'
;MAIYHCNIAVASRADGASAVAGAAYLSRSRIECERDGIVHDFTRAHQHEAIVADLGVALPDGAPDRWRDRAALWNEVERVEKKADAQLARRVECALPDELTEAEQIELARAIVADRVADGHVVDACIHRNVDGHNAHLHMLEPLRRCDGSGFMAKSENVYTVRNADGDERKATAAEFKELKEQGYEKVYKWRRGNEWRQLTATEAERPENSGFKRHGKTPVQETRYLNNGWNDKDRAEEWREAIAGRINDALARAGKAARVDHRSYERQGVDRVPQLHEGSRVRAIELREQRAASSERREYRPATSIRAENIERRRMSAILERAAEARDALSRAIEGAARSAVGSLEREMAQWRERVERARAVLFQPRRMPEKAVSERQAAIYAEQGAKRLRVYRERLMDPSHRRTTGGMRELTDRELSFLTPAQAKAYGRTRDKEARAERAARAERAQHQQFGRQPSHQQSHNPHRGRGR
;
A
#
# COMPACT_ATOMS: atom_id res chain seq x y z
N MET A 1 0.55 -26.27 1.06
CA MET A 1 0.58 -25.33 -0.11
C MET A 1 1.14 -24.02 0.42
N ALA A 2 2.30 -23.60 -0.09
CA ALA A 2 2.90 -22.33 0.32
C ALA A 2 1.95 -21.16 0.03
N ILE A 3 1.82 -20.26 0.99
CA ILE A 3 0.97 -19.07 0.91
C ILE A 3 1.89 -17.86 0.93
N TYR A 4 1.74 -16.98 -0.07
CA TYR A 4 2.41 -15.69 -0.03
C TYR A 4 1.67 -14.73 0.89
N HIS A 5 2.38 -14.25 1.90
CA HIS A 5 1.95 -13.11 2.69
C HIS A 5 3.15 -12.20 2.94
N CYS A 6 3.05 -10.95 2.53
CA CYS A 6 4.04 -9.93 2.81
C CYS A 6 3.33 -8.60 3.08
N ASN A 7 3.30 -8.21 4.34
CA ASN A 7 2.76 -6.94 4.79
C ASN A 7 3.89 -5.93 4.96
N ILE A 8 3.76 -4.78 4.30
CA ILE A 8 4.70 -3.66 4.41
C ILE A 8 3.91 -2.46 4.92
N ALA A 9 4.23 -1.98 6.10
CA ALA A 9 3.54 -0.89 6.76
C ALA A 9 4.55 0.10 7.37
N VAL A 10 4.15 1.35 7.50
CA VAL A 10 4.95 2.39 8.16
C VAL A 10 4.39 2.63 9.56
N ALA A 11 5.25 2.58 10.56
CA ALA A 11 4.93 2.96 11.93
C ALA A 11 5.10 4.47 12.07
N SER A 12 4.04 5.16 12.47
CA SER A 12 4.02 6.61 12.68
C SER A 12 3.77 6.95 14.14
N ARG A 13 4.44 7.97 14.63
CA ARG A 13 4.22 8.49 15.99
C ARG A 13 2.81 9.07 16.14
N ALA A 14 2.23 9.63 15.08
CA ALA A 14 0.84 10.09 15.08
C ALA A 14 -0.16 8.98 15.38
N ASP A 15 0.17 7.73 15.04
CA ASP A 15 -0.64 6.54 15.32
C ASP A 15 -0.30 5.91 16.69
N GLY A 16 0.46 6.61 17.53
CA GLY A 16 0.91 6.11 18.84
C GLY A 16 2.06 5.11 18.78
N ALA A 17 2.72 4.95 17.63
CA ALA A 17 3.86 4.05 17.54
C ALA A 17 5.12 4.64 18.17
N SER A 18 5.97 3.78 18.74
CA SER A 18 7.35 4.05 19.13
C SER A 18 8.28 3.08 18.38
N ALA A 19 9.40 3.61 17.91
CA ALA A 19 10.42 2.79 17.26
C ALA A 19 11.05 1.82 18.26
N VAL A 20 11.32 2.28 19.47
CA VAL A 20 11.89 1.46 20.55
C VAL A 20 10.90 0.38 21.00
N ALA A 21 9.60 0.69 21.11
CA ALA A 21 8.58 -0.30 21.42
C ALA A 21 8.49 -1.38 20.33
N GLY A 22 8.60 -0.98 19.06
CA GLY A 22 8.65 -1.90 17.91
C GLY A 22 9.83 -2.86 17.97
N ALA A 23 11.02 -2.37 18.31
CA ALA A 23 12.23 -3.15 18.46
C ALA A 23 12.18 -4.10 19.66
N ALA A 24 11.70 -3.61 20.80
CA ALA A 24 11.51 -4.42 22.00
C ALA A 24 10.49 -5.56 21.76
N TYR A 25 9.39 -5.26 21.04
CA TYR A 25 8.43 -6.27 20.62
C TYR A 25 9.06 -7.31 19.66
N LEU A 26 9.77 -6.83 18.65
CA LEU A 26 10.45 -7.68 17.66
C LEU A 26 11.35 -8.71 18.32
N SER A 27 12.18 -8.29 19.26
CA SER A 27 13.18 -9.13 19.93
C SER A 27 12.72 -9.73 21.26
N ARG A 28 11.43 -9.53 21.65
CA ARG A 28 10.92 -9.96 22.96
C ARG A 28 11.83 -9.53 24.11
N SER A 29 12.35 -8.33 24.04
CA SER A 29 13.31 -7.78 25.00
C SER A 29 12.72 -6.59 25.78
N ARG A 30 13.54 -6.07 26.68
CA ARG A 30 13.24 -4.87 27.47
C ARG A 30 14.17 -3.76 27.02
N ILE A 31 13.62 -2.69 26.46
CA ILE A 31 14.39 -1.54 25.97
C ILE A 31 13.77 -0.26 26.53
N GLU A 32 14.60 0.64 27.04
CA GLU A 32 14.21 1.96 27.47
C GLU A 32 14.24 2.94 26.27
N CYS A 33 13.20 3.73 26.13
CA CYS A 33 13.13 4.83 25.18
C CYS A 33 13.71 6.09 25.83
N GLU A 34 14.90 6.51 25.45
CA GLU A 34 15.59 7.67 26.01
C GLU A 34 14.83 8.99 25.78
N ARG A 35 13.98 9.05 24.77
CA ARG A 35 13.21 10.25 24.42
C ARG A 35 12.17 10.62 25.47
N ASP A 36 11.51 9.65 26.06
CA ASP A 36 10.38 9.83 26.99
C ASP A 36 10.55 9.05 28.30
N GLY A 37 11.64 8.31 28.47
CA GLY A 37 11.93 7.50 29.66
C GLY A 37 11.06 6.28 29.83
N ILE A 38 10.25 5.93 28.81
CA ILE A 38 9.38 4.75 28.88
C ILE A 38 10.16 3.48 28.64
N VAL A 39 10.03 2.53 29.55
CA VAL A 39 10.60 1.20 29.39
C VAL A 39 9.59 0.28 28.73
N HIS A 40 9.91 -0.17 27.52
CA HIS A 40 9.12 -1.15 26.80
C HIS A 40 9.62 -2.56 27.12
N ASP A 41 8.80 -3.34 27.80
CA ASP A 41 9.15 -4.71 28.23
C ASP A 41 8.20 -5.73 27.60
N PHE A 42 8.73 -6.48 26.64
CA PHE A 42 8.04 -7.55 25.92
C PHE A 42 8.63 -8.93 26.24
N THR A 43 9.44 -9.07 27.30
CA THR A 43 10.06 -10.35 27.67
C THR A 43 9.05 -11.46 27.97
N ARG A 44 7.81 -11.10 28.33
CA ARG A 44 6.69 -12.03 28.59
C ARG A 44 5.74 -12.24 27.41
N ALA A 45 5.99 -11.59 26.27
CA ALA A 45 5.10 -11.66 25.11
C ALA A 45 5.16 -12.99 24.34
N HIS A 46 5.98 -13.93 24.77
CA HIS A 46 6.16 -15.27 24.17
C HIS A 46 4.95 -16.22 24.35
N GLN A 47 3.90 -15.81 25.09
CA GLN A 47 2.72 -16.65 25.34
C GLN A 47 1.91 -16.99 24.06
N HIS A 48 2.04 -16.19 23.01
CA HIS A 48 1.31 -16.39 21.75
C HIS A 48 2.23 -16.74 20.57
N GLU A 49 3.46 -16.24 20.59
CA GLU A 49 4.46 -16.44 19.56
C GLU A 49 5.84 -16.57 20.19
N ALA A 50 6.60 -17.55 19.75
CA ALA A 50 7.99 -17.76 20.16
C ALA A 50 8.94 -17.17 19.11
N ILE A 51 10.11 -16.71 19.56
CA ILE A 51 11.23 -16.40 18.66
C ILE A 51 11.85 -17.73 18.22
N VAL A 52 11.91 -17.95 16.90
CA VAL A 52 12.64 -19.07 16.29
C VAL A 52 14.12 -18.70 16.15
N ALA A 53 14.37 -17.49 15.65
CA ALA A 53 15.72 -16.96 15.52
C ALA A 53 15.72 -15.43 15.63
N ASP A 54 16.62 -14.89 16.45
CA ASP A 54 16.96 -13.48 16.43
C ASP A 54 18.13 -13.28 15.45
N LEU A 55 17.87 -12.63 14.32
CA LEU A 55 18.89 -12.34 13.31
C LEU A 55 19.70 -11.07 13.65
N GLY A 56 19.24 -10.31 14.65
CA GLY A 56 19.87 -9.07 15.08
C GLY A 56 19.72 -7.94 14.10
N VAL A 57 20.57 -6.93 14.27
CA VAL A 57 20.65 -5.76 13.38
C VAL A 57 21.72 -5.99 12.32
N ALA A 58 21.30 -6.03 11.07
CA ALA A 58 22.16 -6.08 9.89
C ALA A 58 22.37 -4.65 9.35
N LEU A 59 23.60 -4.29 9.07
CA LEU A 59 24.01 -2.95 8.67
C LEU A 59 24.55 -2.95 7.25
N PRO A 60 24.19 -1.96 6.42
CA PRO A 60 24.83 -1.72 5.15
C PRO A 60 26.26 -1.17 5.35
N ASP A 61 27.08 -1.28 4.31
CA ASP A 61 28.45 -0.75 4.33
C ASP A 61 28.48 0.73 4.71
N GLY A 62 29.40 1.06 5.61
CA GLY A 62 29.58 2.44 6.09
C GLY A 62 28.57 2.89 7.15
N ALA A 63 27.64 2.06 7.60
CA ALA A 63 26.79 2.39 8.73
C ALA A 63 27.55 2.33 10.06
N PRO A 64 27.17 3.12 11.08
CA PRO A 64 27.83 3.09 12.39
C PRO A 64 27.72 1.74 13.08
N ASP A 65 28.84 1.10 13.44
CA ASP A 65 28.87 -0.21 14.09
C ASP A 65 28.10 -0.26 15.42
N ARG A 66 28.00 0.86 16.14
CA ARG A 66 27.20 0.95 17.39
C ARG A 66 25.73 0.59 17.20
N TRP A 67 25.24 0.66 15.97
CA TRP A 67 23.84 0.30 15.65
C TRP A 67 23.58 -1.21 15.59
N ARG A 68 24.62 -2.03 15.72
CA ARG A 68 24.41 -3.47 15.99
C ARG A 68 23.73 -3.70 17.34
N ASP A 69 23.90 -2.76 18.26
CA ASP A 69 23.05 -2.68 19.45
C ASP A 69 21.68 -2.10 19.10
N ARG A 70 20.67 -2.90 19.33
CA ARG A 70 19.27 -2.60 19.01
C ARG A 70 18.76 -1.37 19.74
N ALA A 71 19.12 -1.23 21.03
CA ALA A 71 18.72 -0.07 21.82
C ALA A 71 19.37 1.21 21.29
N ALA A 72 20.65 1.17 20.96
CA ALA A 72 21.36 2.31 20.38
C ALA A 72 20.76 2.73 19.02
N LEU A 73 20.46 1.77 18.14
CA LEU A 73 19.83 2.06 16.84
C LEU A 73 18.48 2.76 17.00
N TRP A 74 17.57 2.16 17.78
CA TRP A 74 16.18 2.61 17.82
C TRP A 74 15.98 3.87 18.66
N ASN A 75 16.83 4.11 19.66
CA ASN A 75 16.91 5.40 20.34
C ASN A 75 17.46 6.50 19.42
N GLU A 76 18.42 6.18 18.56
CA GLU A 76 18.88 7.13 17.53
C GLU A 76 17.78 7.49 16.54
N VAL A 77 16.92 6.53 16.12
CA VAL A 77 15.74 6.82 15.31
C VAL A 77 14.79 7.78 16.03
N GLU A 78 14.46 7.53 17.31
CA GLU A 78 13.60 8.42 18.09
C GLU A 78 14.22 9.82 18.24
N ARG A 79 15.55 9.92 18.36
CA ARG A 79 16.28 11.17 18.48
C ARG A 79 16.25 12.02 17.22
N VAL A 80 16.38 11.40 16.03
CA VAL A 80 16.41 12.13 14.74
C VAL A 80 15.01 12.43 14.20
N GLU A 81 14.00 11.63 14.52
CA GLU A 81 12.62 11.81 14.09
C GLU A 81 11.84 12.68 15.09
N LYS A 82 12.07 14.00 15.05
CA LYS A 82 11.61 14.94 16.09
C LYS A 82 10.13 15.29 16.03
N LYS A 83 9.48 15.21 14.86
CA LYS A 83 8.09 15.67 14.67
C LYS A 83 7.09 14.77 15.40
N ALA A 84 5.96 15.35 15.83
CA ALA A 84 4.88 14.61 16.48
C ALA A 84 4.20 13.61 15.52
N ASP A 85 4.22 13.87 14.22
CA ASP A 85 3.70 13.03 13.14
C ASP A 85 4.79 12.24 12.39
N ALA A 86 5.98 12.12 12.98
CA ALA A 86 7.10 11.47 12.33
C ALA A 86 6.80 10.00 12.00
N GLN A 87 7.12 9.63 10.79
CA GLN A 87 7.23 8.22 10.38
C GLN A 87 8.57 7.68 10.90
N LEU A 88 8.51 6.64 11.73
CA LEU A 88 9.61 6.13 12.53
C LEU A 88 10.33 4.97 11.86
N ALA A 89 9.56 3.98 11.40
CA ALA A 89 10.10 2.76 10.85
C ALA A 89 9.15 2.14 9.81
N ARG A 90 9.73 1.38 8.89
CA ARG A 90 8.99 0.43 8.06
C ARG A 90 8.98 -0.91 8.77
N ARG A 91 7.81 -1.48 8.89
CA ARG A 91 7.59 -2.86 9.36
C ARG A 91 7.32 -3.73 8.15
N VAL A 92 8.07 -4.78 8.01
CA VAL A 92 7.87 -5.81 6.99
C VAL A 92 7.65 -7.13 7.69
N GLU A 93 6.56 -7.80 7.37
CA GLU A 93 6.19 -9.10 7.89
C GLU A 93 5.96 -10.05 6.73
N CYS A 94 6.74 -11.12 6.64
CA CYS A 94 6.70 -12.07 5.56
C CYS A 94 6.50 -13.49 6.11
N ALA A 95 5.49 -14.22 5.60
CA ALA A 95 5.33 -15.64 5.91
C ALA A 95 6.48 -16.44 5.31
N LEU A 96 7.01 -17.36 6.10
CA LEU A 96 7.99 -18.36 5.67
C LEU A 96 7.25 -19.67 5.39
N PRO A 97 7.54 -20.38 4.28
CA PRO A 97 6.82 -21.60 3.93
C PRO A 97 7.02 -22.71 4.97
N ASP A 98 5.93 -23.31 5.41
CA ASP A 98 5.95 -24.49 6.30
C ASP A 98 6.53 -25.73 5.61
N GLU A 99 6.66 -25.73 4.29
CA GLU A 99 7.31 -26.77 3.50
C GLU A 99 8.84 -26.83 3.68
N LEU A 100 9.43 -25.74 4.19
CA LEU A 100 10.86 -25.64 4.50
C LEU A 100 11.12 -26.07 5.94
N THR A 101 12.25 -26.68 6.17
CA THR A 101 12.77 -26.93 7.51
C THR A 101 13.12 -25.62 8.22
N GLU A 102 13.23 -25.62 9.53
CA GLU A 102 13.60 -24.44 10.30
C GLU A 102 14.95 -23.84 9.85
N ALA A 103 15.93 -24.69 9.56
CA ALA A 103 17.23 -24.25 9.05
C ALA A 103 17.10 -23.55 7.69
N GLU A 104 16.28 -24.09 6.77
CA GLU A 104 16.02 -23.50 5.45
C GLU A 104 15.22 -22.19 5.58
N GLN A 105 14.29 -22.09 6.54
CA GLN A 105 13.55 -20.87 6.84
C GLN A 105 14.50 -19.77 7.35
N ILE A 106 15.47 -20.11 8.22
CA ILE A 106 16.48 -19.17 8.72
C ILE A 106 17.40 -18.72 7.58
N GLU A 107 17.84 -19.62 6.70
CA GLU A 107 18.65 -19.30 5.54
C GLU A 107 17.91 -18.35 4.58
N LEU A 108 16.63 -18.64 4.29
CA LEU A 108 15.76 -17.81 3.49
C LEU A 108 15.63 -16.40 4.09
N ALA A 109 15.36 -16.33 5.40
CA ALA A 109 15.23 -15.06 6.09
C ALA A 109 16.50 -14.23 6.03
N ARG A 110 17.67 -14.86 6.22
CA ARG A 110 18.97 -14.18 6.07
C ARG A 110 19.20 -13.67 4.64
N ALA A 111 18.80 -14.43 3.63
CA ALA A 111 18.91 -13.99 2.24
C ALA A 111 18.03 -12.76 1.95
N ILE A 112 16.79 -12.74 2.47
CA ILE A 112 15.90 -11.58 2.34
C ILE A 112 16.49 -10.35 3.06
N VAL A 113 17.01 -10.53 4.28
CA VAL A 113 17.67 -9.45 5.03
C VAL A 113 18.90 -8.93 4.26
N ALA A 114 19.72 -9.83 3.70
CA ALA A 114 20.90 -9.45 2.92
C ALA A 114 20.56 -8.62 1.69
N ASP A 115 19.48 -8.93 0.97
CA ASP A 115 19.00 -8.12 -0.15
C ASP A 115 18.62 -6.71 0.30
N ARG A 116 17.96 -6.58 1.43
CA ARG A 116 17.59 -5.28 2.00
C ARG A 116 18.81 -4.47 2.40
N VAL A 117 19.80 -5.13 2.99
CA VAL A 117 21.07 -4.51 3.36
C VAL A 117 21.87 -4.08 2.13
N ALA A 118 21.88 -4.90 1.07
CA ALA A 118 22.52 -4.55 -0.20
C ALA A 118 21.87 -3.33 -0.87
N ASP A 119 20.55 -3.15 -0.69
CA ASP A 119 19.83 -1.92 -1.07
C ASP A 119 20.18 -0.71 -0.18
N GLY A 120 21.00 -0.89 0.86
CA GLY A 120 21.45 0.15 1.79
C GLY A 120 20.54 0.35 3.00
N HIS A 121 19.62 -0.58 3.29
CA HIS A 121 18.78 -0.52 4.50
C HIS A 121 19.51 -1.03 5.73
N VAL A 122 19.31 -0.37 6.86
CA VAL A 122 19.56 -0.97 8.18
C VAL A 122 18.34 -1.85 8.46
N VAL A 123 18.56 -3.11 8.83
CA VAL A 123 17.49 -4.08 9.04
C VAL A 123 17.65 -4.74 10.40
N ASP A 124 16.66 -4.60 11.25
CA ASP A 124 16.53 -5.34 12.50
C ASP A 124 15.51 -6.46 12.28
N ALA A 125 15.89 -7.72 12.47
CA ALA A 125 15.10 -8.85 12.03
C ALA A 125 15.03 -9.99 13.05
N CYS A 126 13.83 -10.59 13.18
CA CYS A 126 13.59 -11.80 13.94
C CYS A 126 12.61 -12.70 13.20
N ILE A 127 12.74 -14.02 13.41
CA ILE A 127 11.75 -14.99 12.97
C ILE A 127 10.89 -15.35 14.16
N HIS A 128 9.58 -15.18 14.01
CA HIS A 128 8.60 -15.62 14.99
C HIS A 128 7.82 -16.82 14.46
N ARG A 129 7.26 -17.59 15.38
CA ARG A 129 6.37 -18.70 15.07
C ARG A 129 5.30 -18.80 16.15
N ASN A 130 4.09 -19.13 15.78
CA ASN A 130 3.02 -19.40 16.74
C ASN A 130 3.41 -20.54 17.67
N VAL A 131 2.91 -20.54 18.89
CA VAL A 131 3.18 -21.58 19.89
C VAL A 131 2.68 -22.97 19.48
N ASP A 132 1.78 -23.06 18.50
CA ASP A 132 1.30 -24.31 17.89
C ASP A 132 2.29 -24.90 16.87
N GLY A 133 3.44 -24.26 16.65
CA GLY A 133 4.48 -24.70 15.74
C GLY A 133 4.28 -24.31 14.28
N HIS A 134 3.19 -23.62 13.95
CA HIS A 134 2.85 -23.20 12.60
C HIS A 134 3.09 -21.70 12.38
N ASN A 135 2.99 -21.29 11.10
CA ASN A 135 3.05 -19.90 10.70
C ASN A 135 4.34 -19.20 11.09
N ALA A 136 5.47 -19.82 10.74
CA ALA A 136 6.76 -19.13 10.84
C ALA A 136 6.75 -17.87 9.95
N HIS A 137 7.18 -16.73 10.48
CA HIS A 137 7.20 -15.48 9.75
C HIS A 137 8.39 -14.59 10.14
N LEU A 138 8.95 -13.98 9.13
CA LEU A 138 10.04 -13.01 9.27
C LEU A 138 9.45 -11.65 9.58
N HIS A 139 9.82 -11.08 10.71
CA HIS A 139 9.63 -9.67 11.01
C HIS A 139 10.90 -8.89 10.75
N MET A 140 10.79 -7.80 10.01
CA MET A 140 11.85 -6.83 9.82
C MET A 140 11.37 -5.45 10.22
N LEU A 141 12.23 -4.70 10.89
CA LEU A 141 12.04 -3.30 11.22
C LEU A 141 13.18 -2.50 10.60
N GLU A 142 12.85 -1.49 9.80
CA GLU A 142 13.80 -0.71 9.03
C GLU A 142 13.61 0.78 9.29
N PRO A 143 14.65 1.55 9.66
CA PRO A 143 14.59 3.00 9.68
C PRO A 143 14.25 3.57 8.30
N LEU A 144 13.56 4.72 8.28
CA LEU A 144 13.13 5.37 7.03
C LEU A 144 14.16 6.40 6.52
N ARG A 145 15.39 6.34 6.99
CA ARG A 145 16.49 7.18 6.54
C ARG A 145 17.61 6.34 5.99
N ARG A 146 18.27 6.87 4.97
CA ARG A 146 19.61 6.40 4.63
C ARG A 146 20.59 6.76 5.72
N CYS A 147 21.71 6.06 5.76
CA CYS A 147 22.79 6.32 6.69
C CYS A 147 24.14 6.33 5.99
N ASP A 148 25.09 6.93 6.65
CA ASP A 148 26.53 6.88 6.38
C ASP A 148 27.30 6.73 7.70
N GLY A 149 28.63 6.80 7.67
CA GLY A 149 29.48 6.66 8.86
C GLY A 149 29.23 7.68 9.96
N SER A 150 28.57 8.80 9.67
CA SER A 150 28.20 9.83 10.65
C SER A 150 26.86 9.55 11.33
N GLY A 151 25.99 8.76 10.70
CA GLY A 151 24.66 8.43 11.19
C GLY A 151 23.54 8.52 10.15
N PHE A 152 22.33 8.84 10.58
CA PHE A 152 21.21 8.99 9.67
C PHE A 152 21.25 10.28 8.86
N MET A 153 21.15 10.17 7.56
CA MET A 153 21.06 11.29 6.63
C MET A 153 19.74 12.05 6.76
N ALA A 154 19.71 13.31 6.35
CA ALA A 154 18.50 14.11 6.33
C ALA A 154 17.50 13.60 5.27
N LYS A 155 16.19 13.62 5.59
CA LYS A 155 15.10 13.34 4.61
C LYS A 155 14.84 14.51 3.69
N SER A 156 15.20 15.70 4.12
CA SER A 156 15.00 16.96 3.39
C SER A 156 16.02 17.98 3.79
N GLU A 157 16.21 18.95 2.95
CA GLU A 157 17.07 20.10 3.22
C GLU A 157 16.33 21.39 2.87
N ASN A 158 16.72 22.48 3.50
CA ASN A 158 16.22 23.79 3.14
C ASN A 158 17.07 24.39 2.04
N VAL A 159 16.45 24.81 0.97
CA VAL A 159 17.08 25.55 -0.10
C VAL A 159 16.54 26.98 -0.11
N TYR A 160 17.45 27.91 -0.20
CA TYR A 160 17.15 29.33 -0.26
C TYR A 160 17.01 29.78 -1.70
N THR A 161 16.09 30.70 -1.96
CA THR A 161 16.10 31.45 -3.20
C THR A 161 17.23 32.46 -3.13
N VAL A 162 18.10 32.41 -4.11
CA VAL A 162 19.24 33.33 -4.27
C VAL A 162 19.18 33.97 -5.65
N ARG A 163 19.60 35.23 -5.78
CA ARG A 163 19.56 35.99 -7.03
C ARG A 163 20.80 36.83 -7.18
N ASN A 164 21.35 36.94 -8.40
CA ASN A 164 22.46 37.79 -8.72
C ASN A 164 21.99 39.18 -9.26
N ALA A 165 22.93 40.06 -9.54
CA ALA A 165 22.65 41.40 -10.04
C ALA A 165 21.94 41.44 -11.40
N ASP A 166 22.13 40.41 -12.23
CA ASP A 166 21.53 40.23 -13.55
C ASP A 166 20.10 39.71 -13.48
N GLY A 167 19.63 39.30 -12.26
CA GLY A 167 18.28 38.78 -12.05
C GLY A 167 18.23 37.23 -12.19
N ASP A 168 19.36 36.55 -12.41
CA ASP A 168 19.38 35.10 -12.47
C ASP A 168 19.07 34.53 -11.06
N GLU A 169 18.01 33.74 -10.97
CA GLU A 169 17.51 33.17 -9.73
C GLU A 169 17.80 31.67 -9.64
N ARG A 170 18.34 31.23 -8.51
CA ARG A 170 18.67 29.83 -8.22
C ARG A 170 18.16 29.41 -6.85
N LYS A 171 18.04 28.10 -6.69
CA LYS A 171 17.78 27.46 -5.40
C LYS A 171 19.07 26.85 -4.90
N ALA A 172 19.49 27.19 -3.71
CA ALA A 172 20.75 26.74 -3.14
C ALA A 172 20.63 26.38 -1.67
N THR A 173 21.28 25.31 -1.26
CA THR A 173 21.50 24.98 0.13
C THR A 173 22.41 26.01 0.82
N ALA A 174 22.54 25.89 2.15
CA ALA A 174 23.46 26.76 2.86
C ALA A 174 24.95 26.55 2.45
N ALA A 175 25.31 25.33 2.04
CA ALA A 175 26.65 25.00 1.55
C ALA A 175 26.89 25.57 0.14
N GLU A 176 26.00 25.29 -0.80
CA GLU A 176 26.05 25.81 -2.18
C GLU A 176 26.03 27.34 -2.21
N PHE A 177 25.29 27.97 -1.28
CA PHE A 177 25.23 29.43 -1.20
C PHE A 177 26.59 30.06 -0.86
N LYS A 178 27.48 29.39 -0.16
CA LYS A 178 28.82 29.94 0.12
C LYS A 178 29.61 30.21 -1.16
N GLU A 179 29.53 29.28 -2.11
CA GLU A 179 30.19 29.40 -3.42
C GLU A 179 29.48 30.41 -4.31
N LEU A 180 28.13 30.38 -4.34
CA LEU A 180 27.33 31.31 -5.11
C LEU A 180 27.47 32.75 -4.61
N LYS A 181 27.70 32.96 -3.32
CA LYS A 181 27.95 34.29 -2.78
C LYS A 181 29.22 34.94 -3.36
N GLU A 182 30.26 34.15 -3.59
CA GLU A 182 31.52 34.63 -4.23
C GLU A 182 31.27 35.00 -5.71
N GLN A 183 30.21 34.40 -6.33
CA GLN A 183 29.74 34.70 -7.69
C GLN A 183 28.72 35.86 -7.73
N GLY A 184 28.50 36.57 -6.64
CA GLY A 184 27.63 37.72 -6.57
C GLY A 184 26.14 37.40 -6.32
N TYR A 185 25.80 36.18 -5.91
CA TYR A 185 24.44 35.85 -5.52
C TYR A 185 24.13 36.29 -4.09
N GLU A 186 22.95 36.82 -3.88
CA GLU A 186 22.40 37.20 -2.58
C GLU A 186 21.15 36.41 -2.25
N LYS A 187 20.88 36.23 -0.95
CA LYS A 187 19.62 35.61 -0.50
C LYS A 187 18.47 36.56 -0.72
N VAL A 188 17.36 36.04 -1.23
CA VAL A 188 16.11 36.76 -1.41
C VAL A 188 15.31 36.72 -0.11
N TYR A 189 14.71 37.85 0.27
CA TYR A 189 13.88 38.00 1.45
C TYR A 189 12.50 38.54 1.05
N LYS A 190 11.51 38.35 1.92
CA LYS A 190 10.20 39.00 1.79
C LYS A 190 10.29 40.42 2.35
N TRP A 191 9.84 41.37 1.54
CA TRP A 191 9.76 42.78 1.90
C TRP A 191 8.34 43.27 1.77
N ARG A 192 7.94 44.25 2.61
CA ARG A 192 6.57 44.73 2.69
C ARG A 192 6.55 46.26 2.71
N ARG A 193 5.63 46.85 1.97
CA ARG A 193 5.25 48.28 2.01
C ARG A 193 3.73 48.39 2.02
N GLY A 194 3.13 48.71 3.16
CA GLY A 194 1.68 48.64 3.33
C GLY A 194 1.14 47.22 3.09
N ASN A 195 0.30 47.03 2.08
CA ASN A 195 -0.23 45.73 1.66
C ASN A 195 0.56 45.08 0.49
N GLU A 196 1.53 45.78 -0.05
CA GLU A 196 2.35 45.29 -1.14
C GLU A 196 3.51 44.43 -0.63
N TRP A 197 3.73 43.30 -1.28
CA TRP A 197 4.80 42.35 -0.97
C TRP A 197 5.73 42.18 -2.17
N ARG A 198 7.04 42.22 -1.92
CA ARG A 198 8.07 41.91 -2.91
C ARG A 198 9.06 40.90 -2.36
N GLN A 199 9.66 40.14 -3.25
CA GLN A 199 10.78 39.27 -2.96
C GLN A 199 12.04 39.91 -3.55
N LEU A 200 12.89 40.46 -2.68
CA LEU A 200 14.07 41.25 -3.07
C LEU A 200 15.30 40.71 -2.31
N THR A 201 16.45 40.87 -2.97
CA THR A 201 17.74 40.78 -2.30
C THR A 201 17.99 42.04 -1.45
N ALA A 202 19.08 42.06 -0.68
CA ALA A 202 19.43 43.26 0.07
C ALA A 202 19.76 44.44 -0.90
N THR A 203 20.57 44.16 -1.91
CA THR A 203 20.95 45.14 -2.93
C THR A 203 19.76 45.64 -3.76
N GLU A 204 18.82 44.76 -4.13
CA GLU A 204 17.60 45.19 -4.85
C GLU A 204 16.71 46.08 -3.97
N ALA A 205 16.67 45.87 -2.67
CA ALA A 205 15.86 46.69 -1.76
C ALA A 205 16.38 48.12 -1.59
N GLU A 206 17.65 48.37 -1.87
CA GLU A 206 18.27 49.67 -1.81
C GLU A 206 17.98 50.52 -3.06
N ARG A 207 17.46 49.92 -4.13
CA ARG A 207 17.13 50.62 -5.37
C ARG A 207 15.97 51.60 -5.16
N PRO A 208 15.97 52.79 -5.83
CA PRO A 208 14.94 53.83 -5.66
C PRO A 208 13.51 53.34 -5.83
N GLU A 209 13.26 52.44 -6.77
CA GLU A 209 11.95 51.84 -7.05
C GLU A 209 11.40 50.99 -5.91
N ASN A 210 12.26 50.51 -4.99
CA ASN A 210 11.93 49.74 -3.83
C ASN A 210 11.94 50.55 -2.53
N SER A 211 12.05 51.87 -2.62
CA SER A 211 12.03 52.74 -1.46
C SER A 211 10.77 52.54 -0.62
N GLY A 212 10.92 52.52 0.68
CA GLY A 212 9.84 52.32 1.65
C GLY A 212 9.45 50.85 1.91
N PHE A 213 10.03 49.90 1.19
CA PHE A 213 9.88 48.48 1.57
C PHE A 213 10.76 48.16 2.78
N LYS A 214 10.18 47.44 3.75
CA LYS A 214 10.89 46.98 4.93
C LYS A 214 10.95 45.46 4.92
N ARG A 215 12.12 44.89 5.26
CA ARG A 215 12.30 43.43 5.32
C ARG A 215 11.38 42.83 6.38
N HIS A 216 10.62 41.81 5.97
CA HIS A 216 9.73 41.07 6.85
C HIS A 216 10.41 39.83 7.37
N GLY A 217 10.91 39.90 8.61
CA GLY A 217 11.59 38.81 9.27
C GLY A 217 13.06 38.62 8.88
N LYS A 218 13.70 37.67 9.54
CA LYS A 218 15.13 37.35 9.34
C LYS A 218 15.35 36.17 8.37
N THR A 219 14.30 35.39 8.12
CA THR A 219 14.38 34.16 7.33
C THR A 219 14.30 34.50 5.84
N PRO A 220 15.26 34.05 5.01
CA PRO A 220 15.20 34.18 3.56
C PRO A 220 13.99 33.45 2.98
N VAL A 221 13.63 33.75 1.76
CA VAL A 221 12.71 32.91 0.99
C VAL A 221 13.35 31.55 0.80
N GLN A 222 12.70 30.55 1.31
CA GLN A 222 13.18 29.17 1.30
C GLN A 222 12.05 28.19 1.05
N GLU A 223 12.42 27.05 0.53
CA GLU A 223 11.55 25.89 0.39
C GLU A 223 12.25 24.63 0.93
N THR A 224 11.46 23.63 1.24
CA THR A 224 12.01 22.34 1.64
C THR A 224 12.18 21.48 0.38
N ARG A 225 13.41 21.14 0.04
CA ARG A 225 13.74 20.15 -0.98
C ARG A 225 13.81 18.79 -0.31
N TYR A 226 12.88 17.89 -0.66
CA TYR A 226 12.95 16.52 -0.18
C TYR A 226 14.06 15.78 -0.93
N LEU A 227 14.93 15.14 -0.18
CA LEU A 227 16.00 14.27 -0.69
C LEU A 227 15.40 12.92 -1.04
N ASN A 228 14.29 12.97 -1.82
CA ASN A 228 13.57 11.77 -2.24
C ASN A 228 14.32 11.16 -3.43
N ASN A 229 14.96 10.05 -3.16
CA ASN A 229 15.68 9.23 -4.14
C ASN A 229 14.95 7.91 -4.40
N GLY A 230 13.64 7.90 -4.32
CA GLY A 230 12.80 6.71 -4.46
C GLY A 230 12.76 5.80 -3.23
N TRP A 231 13.50 6.13 -2.17
CA TRP A 231 13.64 5.29 -0.97
C TRP A 231 12.33 4.89 -0.30
N ASN A 232 11.35 5.79 -0.31
CA ASN A 232 10.02 5.60 0.31
C ASN A 232 8.89 5.60 -0.72
N ASP A 233 9.17 5.43 -2.00
CA ASP A 233 8.16 5.38 -3.04
C ASP A 233 7.28 4.14 -2.88
N LYS A 234 5.99 4.29 -3.17
CA LYS A 234 5.03 3.19 -3.04
C LYS A 234 5.33 2.03 -3.98
N ASP A 235 5.88 2.33 -5.14
CA ASP A 235 6.22 1.33 -6.16
C ASP A 235 7.36 0.41 -5.69
N ARG A 236 8.27 0.91 -4.85
CA ARG A 236 9.31 0.08 -4.21
C ARG A 236 8.74 -1.04 -3.35
N ALA A 237 7.59 -0.84 -2.73
CA ALA A 237 6.95 -1.89 -1.93
C ALA A 237 6.50 -3.08 -2.80
N GLU A 238 6.12 -2.83 -4.06
CA GLU A 238 5.79 -3.89 -5.01
C GLU A 238 7.04 -4.63 -5.48
N GLU A 239 8.12 -3.91 -5.81
CA GLU A 239 9.42 -4.49 -6.17
C GLU A 239 9.95 -5.40 -5.05
N TRP A 240 9.83 -4.96 -3.79
CA TRP A 240 10.24 -5.77 -2.64
C TRP A 240 9.39 -7.02 -2.46
N ARG A 241 8.07 -6.93 -2.67
CA ARG A 241 7.19 -8.10 -2.63
C ARG A 241 7.56 -9.10 -3.71
N GLU A 242 7.87 -8.65 -4.91
CA GLU A 242 8.33 -9.49 -6.01
C GLU A 242 9.67 -10.16 -5.67
N ALA A 243 10.66 -9.40 -5.19
CA ALA A 243 11.95 -9.95 -4.79
C ALA A 243 11.83 -11.00 -3.68
N ILE A 244 11.01 -10.72 -2.64
CA ILE A 244 10.74 -11.67 -1.55
C ILE A 244 10.07 -12.95 -2.08
N ALA A 245 9.09 -12.83 -2.98
CA ALA A 245 8.47 -13.98 -3.62
C ALA A 245 9.48 -14.80 -4.44
N GLY A 246 10.39 -14.13 -5.14
CA GLY A 246 11.52 -14.76 -5.84
C GLY A 246 12.39 -15.57 -4.88
N ARG A 247 12.84 -14.99 -3.77
CA ARG A 247 13.65 -15.68 -2.75
C ARG A 247 12.94 -16.89 -2.15
N ILE A 248 11.63 -16.76 -1.85
CA ILE A 248 10.82 -17.88 -1.36
C ILE A 248 10.79 -19.00 -2.41
N ASN A 249 10.55 -18.69 -3.67
CA ASN A 249 10.49 -19.66 -4.75
C ASN A 249 11.83 -20.37 -4.99
N ASP A 250 12.94 -19.64 -4.88
CA ASP A 250 14.29 -20.19 -4.99
C ASP A 250 14.58 -21.16 -3.82
N ALA A 251 14.18 -20.80 -2.60
CA ALA A 251 14.34 -21.67 -1.44
C ALA A 251 13.50 -22.95 -1.57
N LEU A 252 12.24 -22.83 -2.00
CA LEU A 252 11.38 -23.99 -2.26
C LEU A 252 11.94 -24.89 -3.38
N ALA A 253 12.50 -24.30 -4.42
CA ALA A 253 13.14 -25.06 -5.50
C ALA A 253 14.38 -25.81 -5.02
N ARG A 254 15.25 -25.17 -4.24
CA ARG A 254 16.44 -25.82 -3.65
C ARG A 254 16.07 -26.97 -2.72
N ALA A 255 14.97 -26.80 -1.95
CA ALA A 255 14.42 -27.84 -1.09
C ALA A 255 13.64 -28.94 -1.86
N GLY A 256 13.61 -28.92 -3.19
CA GLY A 256 12.89 -29.90 -4.02
C GLY A 256 11.36 -29.83 -3.87
N LYS A 257 10.81 -28.72 -3.39
CA LYS A 257 9.36 -28.56 -3.23
C LYS A 257 8.73 -28.03 -4.52
N ALA A 258 7.59 -28.61 -4.89
CA ALA A 258 6.83 -28.17 -6.07
C ALA A 258 6.01 -26.89 -5.83
N ALA A 259 5.76 -26.53 -4.57
CA ALA A 259 5.02 -25.31 -4.20
C ALA A 259 5.72 -24.06 -4.73
N ARG A 260 4.94 -23.08 -5.19
CA ARG A 260 5.41 -21.76 -5.60
C ARG A 260 4.45 -20.70 -5.08
N VAL A 261 4.98 -19.51 -4.86
CA VAL A 261 4.22 -18.32 -4.43
C VAL A 261 4.31 -17.22 -5.48
N ASP A 262 3.29 -16.37 -5.50
CA ASP A 262 3.23 -15.19 -6.37
C ASP A 262 2.80 -13.99 -5.50
N HIS A 263 3.50 -12.86 -5.62
CA HIS A 263 3.23 -11.64 -4.87
C HIS A 263 1.98 -10.90 -5.34
N ARG A 264 1.54 -11.17 -6.58
CA ARG A 264 0.41 -10.48 -7.20
C ARG A 264 -0.93 -10.99 -6.64
N SER A 265 -1.95 -10.14 -6.69
CA SER A 265 -3.32 -10.58 -6.38
C SER A 265 -3.78 -11.68 -7.36
N TYR A 266 -4.71 -12.55 -6.95
CA TYR A 266 -5.27 -13.58 -7.82
C TYR A 266 -5.80 -13.02 -9.15
N GLU A 267 -6.42 -11.83 -9.12
CA GLU A 267 -6.87 -11.13 -10.33
C GLU A 267 -5.71 -10.81 -11.28
N ARG A 268 -4.59 -10.29 -10.75
CA ARG A 268 -3.38 -9.99 -11.54
C ARG A 268 -2.66 -11.25 -12.03
N GLN A 269 -2.82 -12.36 -11.34
CA GLN A 269 -2.31 -13.67 -11.74
C GLN A 269 -3.18 -14.33 -12.79
N GLY A 270 -4.39 -13.84 -13.05
CA GLY A 270 -5.39 -14.48 -13.91
C GLY A 270 -5.95 -15.76 -13.31
N VAL A 271 -5.91 -15.92 -11.99
CA VAL A 271 -6.38 -17.11 -11.28
C VAL A 271 -7.77 -16.86 -10.70
N ASP A 272 -8.71 -17.72 -11.07
CA ASP A 272 -10.09 -17.68 -10.57
C ASP A 272 -10.17 -18.23 -9.14
N ARG A 273 -9.63 -17.49 -8.17
CA ARG A 273 -9.74 -17.78 -6.73
C ARG A 273 -10.40 -16.64 -5.98
N VAL A 274 -11.18 -16.98 -4.96
CA VAL A 274 -11.79 -16.01 -4.06
C VAL A 274 -10.83 -15.75 -2.89
N PRO A 275 -10.32 -14.52 -2.71
CA PRO A 275 -9.44 -14.19 -1.60
C PRO A 275 -10.13 -14.42 -0.25
N GLN A 276 -9.43 -14.99 0.71
CA GLN A 276 -9.93 -15.14 2.08
C GLN A 276 -9.88 -13.82 2.83
N LEU A 277 -10.76 -13.65 3.80
CA LEU A 277 -10.73 -12.54 4.74
C LEU A 277 -9.64 -12.79 5.78
N HIS A 278 -8.95 -11.74 6.17
CA HIS A 278 -7.96 -11.84 7.25
C HIS A 278 -8.64 -12.19 8.58
N GLU A 279 -8.21 -13.28 9.18
CA GLU A 279 -8.62 -13.68 10.53
C GLU A 279 -7.60 -13.13 11.52
N GLY A 280 -7.89 -12.00 12.15
CA GLY A 280 -7.03 -11.47 13.19
C GLY A 280 -6.94 -12.40 14.42
N SER A 281 -5.99 -12.13 15.32
CA SER A 281 -5.73 -12.93 16.53
C SER A 281 -6.97 -13.18 17.38
N ARG A 282 -7.86 -12.19 17.49
CA ARG A 282 -9.13 -12.31 18.23
C ARG A 282 -10.07 -13.36 17.63
N VAL A 283 -10.24 -13.35 16.30
CA VAL A 283 -11.07 -14.33 15.60
C VAL A 283 -10.50 -15.73 15.78
N ARG A 284 -9.18 -15.88 15.58
CA ARG A 284 -8.48 -17.18 15.79
C ARG A 284 -8.65 -17.69 17.21
N ALA A 285 -8.54 -16.84 18.22
CA ALA A 285 -8.71 -17.24 19.62
C ALA A 285 -10.15 -17.73 19.91
N ILE A 286 -11.16 -17.07 19.35
CA ILE A 286 -12.56 -17.49 19.47
C ILE A 286 -12.76 -18.86 18.80
N GLU A 287 -12.26 -19.03 17.60
CA GLU A 287 -12.40 -20.26 16.83
C GLU A 287 -11.68 -21.46 17.49
N LEU A 288 -10.48 -21.23 18.05
CA LEU A 288 -9.75 -22.26 18.79
C LEU A 288 -10.50 -22.72 20.04
N ARG A 289 -11.14 -21.79 20.75
CA ARG A 289 -12.00 -22.15 21.91
C ARG A 289 -13.17 -23.00 21.46
N GLU A 290 -13.83 -22.63 20.38
CA GLU A 290 -14.96 -23.36 19.82
C GLU A 290 -14.55 -24.76 19.31
N GLN A 291 -13.40 -24.89 18.65
CA GLN A 291 -12.86 -26.17 18.22
C GLN A 291 -12.59 -27.10 19.40
N ARG A 292 -11.98 -26.57 20.48
CA ARG A 292 -11.73 -27.33 21.72
C ARG A 292 -13.01 -27.76 22.40
N ALA A 293 -14.02 -26.84 22.47
CA ALA A 293 -15.32 -27.13 23.04
C ALA A 293 -16.03 -28.24 22.22
N ALA A 294 -16.07 -28.08 20.89
CA ALA A 294 -16.66 -29.09 20.02
C ALA A 294 -15.99 -30.47 20.16
N SER A 295 -14.66 -30.49 20.27
CA SER A 295 -13.89 -31.73 20.48
C SER A 295 -14.20 -32.36 21.84
N SER A 296 -14.25 -31.58 22.94
CA SER A 296 -14.56 -32.05 24.26
C SER A 296 -16.01 -32.58 24.39
N GLU A 297 -16.95 -31.94 23.71
CA GLU A 297 -18.36 -32.30 23.68
C GLU A 297 -18.69 -33.36 22.63
N ARG A 298 -17.69 -33.83 21.86
CA ARG A 298 -17.81 -34.82 20.76
C ARG A 298 -18.88 -34.41 19.73
N ARG A 299 -19.03 -33.09 19.46
CA ARG A 299 -19.92 -32.57 18.45
C ARG A 299 -19.13 -32.04 17.24
N GLU A 300 -19.84 -31.88 16.14
CA GLU A 300 -19.27 -31.27 14.94
C GLU A 300 -18.88 -29.82 15.21
N TYR A 301 -17.68 -29.44 14.79
CA TYR A 301 -17.24 -28.05 14.85
C TYR A 301 -18.06 -27.16 13.92
N ARG A 302 -18.55 -26.04 14.44
CA ARG A 302 -19.21 -24.98 13.68
C ARG A 302 -18.51 -23.67 13.90
N PRO A 303 -18.27 -22.88 12.85
CA PRO A 303 -17.63 -21.57 12.98
C PRO A 303 -18.39 -20.68 13.98
N ALA A 304 -17.68 -20.15 14.97
CA ALA A 304 -18.24 -19.24 15.96
C ALA A 304 -18.30 -17.80 15.43
N THR A 305 -17.54 -17.49 14.38
CA THR A 305 -17.45 -16.13 13.79
C THR A 305 -17.91 -16.11 12.36
N SER A 306 -18.52 -14.99 11.94
CA SER A 306 -18.91 -14.77 10.56
C SER A 306 -17.74 -14.78 9.58
N ILE A 307 -16.56 -14.28 10.02
CA ILE A 307 -15.34 -14.26 9.21
C ILE A 307 -14.89 -15.69 8.88
N ARG A 308 -14.86 -16.59 9.87
CA ARG A 308 -14.49 -17.98 9.65
C ARG A 308 -15.53 -18.71 8.78
N ALA A 309 -16.82 -18.50 9.04
CA ALA A 309 -17.89 -19.06 8.23
C ALA A 309 -17.76 -18.61 6.75
N GLU A 310 -17.55 -17.33 6.53
CA GLU A 310 -17.36 -16.77 5.20
C GLU A 310 -16.08 -17.31 4.52
N ASN A 311 -14.98 -17.49 5.26
CA ASN A 311 -13.76 -18.08 4.72
C ASN A 311 -13.95 -19.55 4.31
N ILE A 312 -14.78 -20.30 5.01
CA ILE A 312 -15.12 -21.67 4.61
C ILE A 312 -15.88 -21.64 3.26
N GLU A 313 -16.86 -20.75 3.10
CA GLU A 313 -17.60 -20.64 1.84
C GLU A 313 -16.69 -20.12 0.70
N ARG A 314 -15.79 -19.17 0.96
CA ARG A 314 -14.81 -18.69 0.00
C ARG A 314 -13.86 -19.79 -0.48
N ARG A 315 -13.43 -20.68 0.43
CA ARG A 315 -12.61 -21.86 0.07
C ARG A 315 -13.39 -22.84 -0.79
N ARG A 316 -14.66 -23.10 -0.43
CA ARG A 316 -15.54 -23.95 -1.24
C ARG A 316 -15.75 -23.36 -2.64
N MET A 317 -15.99 -22.06 -2.73
CA MET A 317 -16.12 -21.37 -4.01
C MET A 317 -14.84 -21.46 -4.84
N SER A 318 -13.67 -21.23 -4.23
CA SER A 318 -12.39 -21.37 -4.92
C SER A 318 -12.19 -22.79 -5.47
N ALA A 319 -12.53 -23.83 -4.68
CA ALA A 319 -12.42 -25.20 -5.13
C ALA A 319 -13.39 -25.53 -6.29
N ILE A 320 -14.55 -24.90 -6.33
CA ILE A 320 -15.47 -25.03 -7.46
C ILE A 320 -14.92 -24.35 -8.70
N LEU A 321 -14.40 -23.12 -8.54
CA LEU A 321 -13.80 -22.37 -9.64
C LEU A 321 -12.57 -23.10 -10.21
N GLU A 322 -11.71 -23.67 -9.36
CA GLU A 322 -10.57 -24.48 -9.80
C GLU A 322 -11.01 -25.69 -10.61
N ARG A 323 -11.98 -26.45 -10.11
CA ARG A 323 -12.55 -27.60 -10.85
C ARG A 323 -13.19 -27.17 -12.17
N ALA A 324 -13.87 -26.02 -12.18
CA ALA A 324 -14.44 -25.48 -13.40
C ALA A 324 -13.34 -25.06 -14.42
N ALA A 325 -12.25 -24.46 -13.93
CA ALA A 325 -11.10 -24.13 -14.76
C ALA A 325 -10.40 -25.38 -15.32
N GLU A 326 -10.14 -26.38 -14.49
CA GLU A 326 -9.57 -27.68 -14.91
C GLU A 326 -10.44 -28.37 -15.97
N ALA A 327 -11.78 -28.36 -15.76
CA ALA A 327 -12.71 -28.92 -16.71
C ALA A 327 -12.75 -28.14 -18.03
N ARG A 328 -12.69 -26.82 -17.96
CA ARG A 328 -12.57 -25.94 -19.14
C ARG A 328 -11.29 -26.24 -19.92
N ASP A 329 -10.15 -26.36 -19.24
CA ASP A 329 -8.87 -26.62 -19.87
C ASP A 329 -8.80 -28.06 -20.46
N ALA A 330 -9.41 -29.02 -19.77
CA ALA A 330 -9.57 -30.38 -20.31
C ALA A 330 -10.48 -30.38 -21.55
N LEU A 331 -11.57 -29.60 -21.51
CA LEU A 331 -12.48 -29.43 -22.65
C LEU A 331 -11.79 -28.75 -23.83
N SER A 332 -11.03 -27.68 -23.56
CA SER A 332 -10.23 -27.00 -24.61
C SER A 332 -9.26 -27.95 -25.29
N ARG A 333 -8.55 -28.78 -24.52
CA ARG A 333 -7.65 -29.83 -25.08
C ARG A 333 -8.41 -30.86 -25.88
N ALA A 334 -9.62 -31.24 -25.44
CA ALA A 334 -10.47 -32.18 -26.19
C ALA A 334 -10.98 -31.57 -27.50
N ILE A 335 -11.30 -30.25 -27.49
CA ILE A 335 -11.70 -29.51 -28.70
C ILE A 335 -10.55 -29.38 -29.68
N GLU A 336 -9.35 -29.06 -29.24
CA GLU A 336 -8.15 -28.99 -30.11
C GLU A 336 -7.86 -30.35 -30.76
N GLY A 337 -8.08 -31.45 -30.05
CA GLY A 337 -7.94 -32.81 -30.56
C GLY A 337 -9.07 -33.26 -31.50
N ALA A 338 -10.27 -32.73 -31.30
CA ALA A 338 -11.47 -33.13 -32.04
C ALA A 338 -11.91 -32.13 -33.12
N ALA A 339 -11.15 -31.07 -33.36
CA ALA A 339 -11.49 -29.87 -34.13
C ALA A 339 -11.96 -30.04 -35.58
N ARG A 340 -12.27 -31.21 -36.04
CA ARG A 340 -12.75 -31.44 -37.42
C ARG A 340 -14.14 -32.08 -37.57
N SER A 341 -14.83 -32.50 -36.52
CA SER A 341 -16.12 -33.19 -36.74
C SER A 341 -17.24 -33.02 -35.71
N ALA A 342 -17.12 -32.21 -34.61
CA ALA A 342 -18.09 -32.27 -33.54
C ALA A 342 -18.57 -30.93 -32.94
N VAL A 343 -18.56 -29.83 -33.68
CA VAL A 343 -18.92 -28.49 -33.19
C VAL A 343 -20.34 -28.45 -32.59
N GLY A 344 -21.32 -29.10 -33.24
CA GLY A 344 -22.71 -29.02 -32.81
C GLY A 344 -23.11 -29.90 -31.61
N SER A 345 -22.30 -30.93 -31.24
CA SER A 345 -22.54 -31.71 -30.01
C SER A 345 -21.85 -31.09 -28.80
N LEU A 346 -20.72 -30.43 -29.06
CA LEU A 346 -19.92 -29.75 -28.02
C LEU A 346 -20.62 -28.51 -27.47
N GLU A 347 -21.29 -27.75 -28.34
CA GLU A 347 -22.09 -26.60 -27.91
C GLU A 347 -23.21 -27.01 -26.96
N ARG A 348 -23.81 -28.17 -27.20
CA ARG A 348 -24.86 -28.72 -26.31
C ARG A 348 -24.31 -29.18 -24.98
N GLU A 349 -23.15 -29.83 -24.95
CA GLU A 349 -22.48 -30.23 -23.70
C GLU A 349 -22.02 -29.00 -22.88
N MET A 350 -21.48 -28.00 -23.53
CA MET A 350 -21.12 -26.74 -22.88
C MET A 350 -22.32 -26.00 -22.30
N ALA A 351 -23.45 -25.98 -23.00
CA ALA A 351 -24.68 -25.37 -22.51
C ALA A 351 -25.20 -26.09 -21.24
N GLN A 352 -25.20 -27.42 -21.25
CA GLN A 352 -25.59 -28.21 -20.07
C GLN A 352 -24.62 -28.03 -18.89
N TRP A 353 -23.33 -27.83 -19.16
CA TRP A 353 -22.33 -27.61 -18.13
C TRP A 353 -22.45 -26.21 -17.50
N ARG A 354 -22.66 -25.18 -18.32
CA ARG A 354 -23.00 -23.83 -17.84
C ARG A 354 -24.21 -23.83 -16.94
N GLU A 355 -25.25 -24.57 -17.32
CA GLU A 355 -26.45 -24.71 -16.51
C GLU A 355 -26.19 -25.44 -15.18
N ARG A 356 -25.31 -26.44 -15.15
CA ARG A 356 -24.86 -27.11 -13.89
C ARG A 356 -24.05 -26.19 -13.00
N VAL A 357 -23.13 -25.41 -13.56
CA VAL A 357 -22.34 -24.42 -12.81
C VAL A 357 -23.24 -23.31 -12.25
N GLU A 358 -24.21 -22.82 -13.04
CA GLU A 358 -25.17 -21.83 -12.56
C GLU A 358 -26.12 -22.40 -11.50
N ARG A 359 -26.55 -23.65 -11.60
CA ARG A 359 -27.30 -24.33 -10.53
C ARG A 359 -26.49 -24.52 -9.26
N ALA A 360 -25.23 -24.93 -9.38
CA ALA A 360 -24.31 -25.02 -8.23
C ALA A 360 -24.07 -23.66 -7.59
N ARG A 361 -23.91 -22.61 -8.39
CA ARG A 361 -23.83 -21.21 -7.95
C ARG A 361 -25.09 -20.76 -7.22
N ALA A 362 -26.25 -21.05 -7.78
CA ALA A 362 -27.57 -20.71 -7.18
C ALA A 362 -27.78 -21.42 -5.84
N VAL A 363 -27.33 -22.67 -5.71
CA VAL A 363 -27.41 -23.46 -4.46
C VAL A 363 -26.41 -22.90 -3.40
N LEU A 364 -25.23 -22.46 -3.80
CA LEU A 364 -24.21 -21.91 -2.89
C LEU A 364 -24.51 -20.47 -2.44
N PHE A 365 -25.26 -19.71 -3.23
CA PHE A 365 -25.68 -18.35 -2.90
C PHE A 365 -27.09 -18.25 -2.29
N GLN A 366 -27.82 -19.37 -2.13
CA GLN A 366 -29.00 -19.35 -1.28
C GLN A 366 -28.52 -19.19 0.18
N PRO A 367 -29.01 -18.18 0.91
CA PRO A 367 -28.74 -18.10 2.34
C PRO A 367 -29.28 -19.39 2.97
N ARG A 368 -28.37 -20.29 3.36
CA ARG A 368 -28.77 -21.46 4.15
C ARG A 368 -29.52 -20.93 5.37
N ARG A 369 -30.78 -21.17 5.46
CA ARG A 369 -31.53 -21.05 6.72
C ARG A 369 -30.83 -21.95 7.71
N MET A 370 -30.11 -21.36 8.67
CA MET A 370 -29.64 -22.08 9.82
C MET A 370 -30.84 -22.79 10.48
N PRO A 371 -30.71 -24.03 10.94
CA PRO A 371 -31.84 -24.68 11.62
C PRO A 371 -32.24 -23.82 12.81
N GLU A 372 -33.52 -23.52 12.91
CA GLU A 372 -34.16 -22.53 13.80
C GLU A 372 -33.97 -22.76 15.31
N LYS A 373 -33.19 -23.79 15.71
CA LYS A 373 -33.03 -24.17 17.13
C LYS A 373 -31.77 -23.68 17.83
N ALA A 374 -30.82 -22.99 17.15
CA ALA A 374 -29.53 -22.67 17.77
C ALA A 374 -29.22 -21.18 17.95
N VAL A 375 -30.02 -20.26 17.41
CA VAL A 375 -29.78 -18.81 17.54
C VAL A 375 -31.10 -18.15 17.95
N SER A 376 -31.09 -17.40 19.06
CA SER A 376 -32.28 -16.64 19.44
C SER A 376 -32.70 -15.75 18.26
N GLU A 377 -33.99 -15.62 18.01
CA GLU A 377 -34.54 -14.77 16.92
C GLU A 377 -33.93 -13.38 16.91
N ARG A 378 -33.58 -12.87 18.08
CA ARG A 378 -32.88 -11.59 18.27
C ARG A 378 -31.48 -11.56 17.70
N GLN A 379 -30.73 -12.67 17.73
CA GLN A 379 -29.37 -12.79 17.20
C GLN A 379 -29.39 -12.96 15.69
N ALA A 380 -30.35 -13.72 15.15
CA ALA A 380 -30.56 -13.86 13.71
C ALA A 380 -31.00 -12.53 13.07
N ALA A 381 -31.86 -11.76 13.74
CA ALA A 381 -32.27 -10.42 13.30
C ALA A 381 -31.08 -9.45 13.27
N ILE A 382 -30.21 -9.46 14.31
CA ILE A 382 -29.01 -8.61 14.37
C ILE A 382 -28.02 -8.95 13.24
N TYR A 383 -27.81 -10.23 12.95
CA TYR A 383 -26.90 -10.64 11.86
C TYR A 383 -27.45 -10.34 10.48
N ALA A 384 -28.78 -10.52 10.27
CA ALA A 384 -29.43 -10.14 9.04
C ALA A 384 -29.40 -8.62 8.80
N GLU A 385 -29.61 -7.84 9.86
CA GLU A 385 -29.55 -6.37 9.81
C GLU A 385 -28.12 -5.88 9.53
N GLN A 386 -27.11 -6.46 10.17
CA GLN A 386 -25.70 -6.13 9.92
C GLN A 386 -25.27 -6.53 8.51
N GLY A 387 -25.71 -7.68 8.00
CA GLY A 387 -25.46 -8.11 6.62
C GLY A 387 -26.11 -7.18 5.61
N ALA A 388 -27.37 -6.82 5.82
CA ALA A 388 -28.10 -5.87 5.00
C ALA A 388 -27.46 -4.48 5.01
N LYS A 389 -27.00 -4.01 6.18
CA LYS A 389 -26.32 -2.72 6.34
C LYS A 389 -24.97 -2.68 5.59
N ARG A 390 -24.17 -3.77 5.67
CA ARG A 390 -22.90 -3.89 4.92
C ARG A 390 -23.14 -3.92 3.40
N LEU A 391 -24.13 -4.68 2.95
CA LEU A 391 -24.50 -4.74 1.53
C LEU A 391 -25.02 -3.39 1.02
N ARG A 392 -25.74 -2.65 1.84
CA ARG A 392 -26.20 -1.29 1.52
C ARG A 392 -25.02 -0.34 1.36
N VAL A 393 -24.09 -0.32 2.32
CA VAL A 393 -22.86 0.52 2.26
C VAL A 393 -22.01 0.16 1.03
N TYR A 394 -21.88 -1.12 0.72
CA TYR A 394 -21.17 -1.56 -0.48
C TYR A 394 -21.83 -1.07 -1.77
N ARG A 395 -23.16 -1.18 -1.87
CA ARG A 395 -23.93 -0.66 -3.01
C ARG A 395 -23.82 0.86 -3.15
N GLU A 396 -23.87 1.59 -2.04
CA GLU A 396 -23.67 3.05 -2.02
C GLU A 396 -22.26 3.42 -2.54
N ARG A 397 -21.22 2.67 -2.13
CA ARG A 397 -19.85 2.83 -2.66
C ARG A 397 -19.75 2.56 -4.17
N LEU A 398 -20.38 1.53 -4.67
CA LEU A 398 -20.40 1.24 -6.11
C LEU A 398 -21.08 2.35 -6.93
N MET A 399 -22.08 3.01 -6.35
CA MET A 399 -22.82 4.11 -6.99
C MET A 399 -22.09 5.46 -6.89
N ASP A 400 -21.13 5.62 -5.95
CA ASP A 400 -20.41 6.87 -5.75
C ASP A 400 -19.37 7.09 -6.87
N PRO A 401 -19.49 8.18 -7.66
CA PRO A 401 -18.53 8.49 -8.71
C PRO A 401 -17.09 8.66 -8.23
N SER A 402 -16.90 9.13 -6.98
CA SER A 402 -15.56 9.37 -6.43
C SER A 402 -14.75 8.08 -6.29
N HIS A 403 -15.42 6.95 -5.98
CA HIS A 403 -14.79 5.64 -5.86
C HIS A 403 -14.51 4.94 -7.20
N ARG A 404 -15.01 5.50 -8.30
CA ARG A 404 -14.81 5.00 -9.66
C ARG A 404 -13.85 5.83 -10.50
N ARG A 405 -13.32 6.93 -9.94
CA ARG A 405 -12.32 7.76 -10.61
C ARG A 405 -10.95 7.08 -10.63
N THR A 406 -10.34 7.03 -11.81
CA THR A 406 -8.97 6.58 -12.04
C THR A 406 -8.16 7.68 -12.72
N THR A 407 -6.87 7.53 -12.82
CA THR A 407 -5.99 8.45 -13.56
C THR A 407 -6.33 8.58 -15.05
N GLY A 408 -7.06 7.60 -15.61
CA GLY A 408 -7.50 7.58 -17.01
C GLY A 408 -8.97 7.96 -17.24
N GLY A 409 -9.72 8.32 -16.18
CA GLY A 409 -11.14 8.63 -16.28
C GLY A 409 -12.01 7.86 -15.28
N MET A 410 -13.29 7.70 -15.61
CA MET A 410 -14.24 6.94 -14.75
C MET A 410 -14.24 5.47 -15.13
N ARG A 411 -13.96 4.59 -14.15
CA ARG A 411 -14.02 3.13 -14.31
C ARG A 411 -15.49 2.66 -14.41
N GLU A 412 -15.80 1.82 -15.37
CA GLU A 412 -17.09 1.11 -15.41
C GLU A 412 -17.15 0.00 -14.36
N LEU A 413 -18.35 -0.27 -13.87
CA LEU A 413 -18.59 -1.41 -13.00
C LEU A 413 -18.53 -2.70 -13.82
N THR A 414 -17.86 -3.72 -13.27
CA THR A 414 -17.82 -5.06 -13.85
C THR A 414 -19.20 -5.74 -13.73
N ASP A 415 -19.46 -6.77 -14.53
CA ASP A 415 -20.71 -7.55 -14.47
C ASP A 415 -20.96 -8.11 -13.08
N ARG A 416 -19.90 -8.47 -12.36
CA ARG A 416 -19.98 -8.93 -10.98
C ARG A 416 -20.43 -7.82 -10.02
N GLU A 417 -19.88 -6.63 -10.15
CA GLU A 417 -20.29 -5.48 -9.33
C GLU A 417 -21.73 -5.07 -9.64
N LEU A 418 -22.14 -5.14 -10.91
CA LEU A 418 -23.52 -4.90 -11.35
C LEU A 418 -24.50 -5.90 -10.72
N SER A 419 -24.10 -7.15 -10.52
CA SER A 419 -24.96 -8.16 -9.90
C SER A 419 -25.27 -7.89 -8.43
N PHE A 420 -24.47 -7.06 -7.74
CA PHE A 420 -24.76 -6.64 -6.36
C PHE A 420 -25.75 -5.48 -6.27
N LEU A 421 -26.01 -4.77 -7.35
CA LEU A 421 -26.94 -3.65 -7.36
C LEU A 421 -28.41 -4.14 -7.38
N THR A 422 -29.28 -3.36 -6.77
CA THR A 422 -30.73 -3.58 -6.97
C THR A 422 -31.11 -3.19 -8.40
N PRO A 423 -32.20 -3.72 -8.95
CA PRO A 423 -32.67 -3.34 -10.29
C PRO A 423 -32.83 -1.83 -10.50
N ALA A 424 -33.26 -1.12 -9.45
CA ALA A 424 -33.38 0.34 -9.47
C ALA A 424 -32.01 1.02 -9.54
N GLN A 425 -31.04 0.53 -8.77
CA GLN A 425 -29.65 1.05 -8.77
C GLN A 425 -28.92 0.73 -10.08
N ALA A 426 -29.07 -0.46 -10.63
CA ALA A 426 -28.53 -0.84 -11.93
C ALA A 426 -29.07 0.06 -13.05
N LYS A 427 -30.38 0.35 -13.02
CA LYS A 427 -31.00 1.28 -13.96
C LYS A 427 -30.52 2.72 -13.77
N ALA A 428 -30.30 3.17 -12.51
CA ALA A 428 -29.74 4.48 -12.19
C ALA A 428 -28.30 4.59 -12.67
N TYR A 429 -27.48 3.55 -12.45
CA TYR A 429 -26.11 3.47 -12.94
C TYR A 429 -26.03 3.58 -14.46
N GLY A 430 -26.87 2.86 -15.20
CA GLY A 430 -26.96 2.96 -16.66
C GLY A 430 -27.24 4.38 -17.14
N ARG A 431 -28.20 5.07 -16.52
CA ARG A 431 -28.51 6.48 -16.86
C ARG A 431 -27.34 7.43 -16.55
N THR A 432 -26.63 7.20 -15.44
CA THR A 432 -25.46 8.00 -15.06
C THR A 432 -24.31 7.79 -16.04
N ARG A 433 -24.04 6.54 -16.40
CA ARG A 433 -23.04 6.17 -17.41
C ARG A 433 -23.32 6.82 -18.76
N ASP A 434 -24.57 6.78 -19.23
CA ASP A 434 -24.95 7.39 -20.49
C ASP A 434 -24.80 8.93 -20.44
N LYS A 435 -25.10 9.56 -19.30
CA LYS A 435 -24.88 10.99 -19.08
C LYS A 435 -23.40 11.35 -19.06
N GLU A 436 -22.57 10.56 -18.37
CA GLU A 436 -21.12 10.72 -18.30
C GLU A 436 -20.48 10.54 -19.69
N ALA A 437 -20.87 9.53 -20.44
CA ALA A 437 -20.40 9.29 -21.80
C ALA A 437 -20.77 10.43 -22.77
N ARG A 438 -21.97 11.03 -22.60
CA ARG A 438 -22.37 12.22 -23.37
C ARG A 438 -21.53 13.44 -22.99
N ALA A 439 -21.27 13.66 -21.70
CA ALA A 439 -20.46 14.75 -21.20
C ALA A 439 -19.00 14.63 -21.68
N GLU A 440 -18.45 13.42 -21.66
CA GLU A 440 -17.10 13.15 -22.12
C GLU A 440 -16.93 13.35 -23.64
N ARG A 441 -17.94 12.93 -24.43
CA ARG A 441 -18.01 13.23 -25.89
C ARG A 441 -18.10 14.73 -26.15
N ALA A 442 -18.90 15.46 -25.36
CA ALA A 442 -19.02 16.92 -25.49
C ALA A 442 -17.69 17.61 -25.14
N ALA A 443 -17.05 17.25 -24.04
CA ALA A 443 -15.75 17.80 -23.63
C ALA A 443 -14.64 17.46 -24.64
N ARG A 444 -14.70 16.28 -25.28
CA ARG A 444 -13.77 15.90 -26.35
C ARG A 444 -13.98 16.72 -27.62
N ALA A 445 -15.24 16.98 -27.96
CA ALA A 445 -15.61 17.84 -29.08
C ALA A 445 -15.16 19.31 -28.87
N GLU A 446 -15.35 19.81 -27.65
CA GLU A 446 -14.93 21.16 -27.26
C GLU A 446 -13.39 21.33 -27.30
N ARG A 447 -12.64 20.32 -26.79
CA ARG A 447 -11.16 20.30 -26.90
C ARG A 447 -10.71 20.23 -28.37
N ALA A 448 -11.41 19.48 -29.22
CA ALA A 448 -11.11 19.39 -30.64
C ALA A 448 -11.36 20.74 -31.35
N GLN A 449 -12.44 21.45 -30.99
CA GLN A 449 -12.70 22.82 -31.49
C GLN A 449 -11.63 23.81 -31.04
N HIS A 450 -11.22 23.78 -29.76
CA HIS A 450 -10.12 24.63 -29.27
C HIS A 450 -8.78 24.37 -29.97
N GLN A 451 -8.49 23.13 -30.35
CA GLN A 451 -7.29 22.77 -31.10
C GLN A 451 -7.34 23.23 -32.58
N GLN A 452 -8.53 23.34 -33.16
CA GLN A 452 -8.71 23.89 -34.50
C GLN A 452 -8.57 25.42 -34.56
N PHE A 453 -9.02 26.12 -33.50
CA PHE A 453 -8.87 27.60 -33.42
C PHE A 453 -7.45 28.05 -33.02
N GLY A 454 -6.60 27.18 -32.52
CA GLY A 454 -5.20 27.48 -32.18
C GLY A 454 -4.21 27.39 -33.33
N ARG A 455 -4.67 27.10 -34.56
CA ARG A 455 -3.84 27.07 -35.79
C ARG A 455 -4.31 28.09 -36.82
N GLN A 456 -4.11 29.36 -36.54
CA GLN A 456 -4.06 30.37 -37.59
C GLN A 456 -2.68 31.03 -37.61
N PRO A 457 -2.05 31.15 -38.79
CA PRO A 457 -0.71 31.71 -38.90
C PRO A 457 -0.76 33.24 -38.80
N SER A 458 0.19 33.74 -38.04
CA SER A 458 0.47 35.19 -37.96
C SER A 458 0.89 35.73 -39.32
N HIS A 459 0.05 36.59 -39.92
CA HIS A 459 0.51 37.49 -40.97
C HIS A 459 0.80 38.84 -40.34
N GLN A 460 2.06 39.25 -40.48
CA GLN A 460 2.55 40.62 -40.29
C GLN A 460 1.79 41.59 -41.17
N GLN A 461 1.37 42.71 -40.63
CA GLN A 461 1.57 43.99 -41.28
C GLN A 461 1.54 45.15 -40.30
N SER A 462 2.61 45.91 -40.34
CA SER A 462 2.87 47.23 -39.79
C SER A 462 1.80 48.25 -40.17
N HIS A 463 1.40 49.12 -39.25
CA HIS A 463 1.41 50.58 -39.40
C HIS A 463 0.91 51.27 -38.12
N ASN A 464 1.73 52.12 -37.58
CA ASN A 464 1.46 53.23 -36.67
C ASN A 464 1.17 54.49 -37.58
N PRO A 465 0.67 55.62 -37.16
CA PRO A 465 0.32 56.10 -35.82
C PRO A 465 -0.95 57.03 -35.77
N HIS A 466 -1.23 57.51 -34.58
CA HIS A 466 -1.76 58.82 -34.22
C HIS A 466 -3.09 58.94 -33.45
N ARG A 467 -2.91 59.60 -32.31
CA ARG A 467 -3.74 60.58 -31.60
C ARG A 467 -5.17 60.23 -31.17
N GLY A 468 -5.40 60.38 -29.89
CA GLY A 468 -6.11 61.59 -29.43
C GLY A 468 -7.04 61.29 -28.25
N ARG A 469 -6.69 61.80 -27.11
CA ARG A 469 -7.50 62.43 -26.03
C ARG A 469 -8.97 62.06 -25.85
N GLY A 470 -9.26 61.83 -24.56
CA GLY A 470 -10.36 62.53 -23.89
C GLY A 470 -11.39 61.65 -23.21
N ARG A 471 -11.40 61.60 -22.03
CA ARG A 471 -12.08 61.92 -20.76
C ARG A 471 -12.03 60.82 -19.75
#